data_41bedd592eae3aae16979693b4e76758
#
_entry.id   41bedd592eae3aae16979693b4e76758
#
_cell.length_a   1.000
_cell.length_b   1.000
_cell.length_c   1.000
_cell.angle_alpha   90.00
_cell.angle_beta   90.00
_cell.angle_gamma   90.00
#
_symmetry.space_group_name_H-M   'P 1'
#
loop_
_entity.id
_entity.type
_entity.pdbx_description
1 polymer ?
#
loop_
_entity_poly.entity_id
_entity_poly.type
_entity_poly.pdbx_seq_one_letter_code
_entity_poly.pdbx_strand_id
1 'polypeptide(L)'
;MDRIEKVILRNLVYNEEYLRKVLPFIEPDYFNDRNERVVFEHITKYASEYNSLITKEVLQIEIEDRRDITQDEVKNIYGTINELEDIECDFEWLSDTTEKWCRDRAIYLALME
;
A
#
# COMPACT_ATOMS: atom_id res chain seq x y z
N MET A 1 9.29 6.01 14.97
CA MET A 1 8.11 6.53 14.27
C MET A 1 8.03 5.92 12.88
N ASP A 2 6.86 5.45 12.49
CA ASP A 2 6.70 4.84 11.18
C ASP A 2 6.60 5.91 10.10
N ARG A 3 7.14 5.59 8.92
CA ARG A 3 7.02 6.46 7.75
C ARG A 3 5.56 6.49 7.30
N ILE A 4 5.15 7.61 6.66
CA ILE A 4 3.78 7.78 6.20
C ILE A 4 3.36 6.67 5.22
N GLU A 5 4.26 6.20 4.36
CA GLU A 5 3.96 5.13 3.40
C GLU A 5 3.54 3.85 4.12
N LYS A 6 4.18 3.52 5.22
CA LYS A 6 3.83 2.34 6.01
C LYS A 6 2.47 2.51 6.68
N VAL A 7 2.21 3.71 7.19
CA VAL A 7 0.91 4.04 7.81
C VAL A 7 -0.21 3.91 6.78
N ILE A 8 0.02 4.42 5.58
CA ILE A 8 -0.96 4.32 4.48
C ILE A 8 -1.22 2.84 4.14
N LEU A 9 -0.17 2.05 3.91
CA LEU A 9 -0.32 0.66 3.53
C LEU A 9 -1.07 -0.16 4.57
N ARG A 10 -0.73 -0.01 5.86
CA ARG A 10 -1.42 -0.78 6.88
C ARG A 10 -2.89 -0.42 6.97
N ASN A 11 -3.24 0.85 6.78
CA ASN A 11 -4.64 1.25 6.80
C ASN A 11 -5.39 0.79 5.55
N LEU A 12 -4.74 0.64 4.42
CA LEU A 12 -5.34 0.04 3.23
C LEU A 12 -5.66 -1.44 3.45
N VAL A 13 -4.96 -2.11 4.36
CA VAL A 13 -5.21 -3.52 4.68
C VAL A 13 -6.30 -3.68 5.74
N TYR A 14 -6.36 -2.78 6.71
CA TYR A 14 -7.24 -2.97 7.88
C TYR A 14 -8.45 -2.04 7.97
N ASN A 15 -8.49 -0.97 7.17
CA ASN A 15 -9.57 0.02 7.27
C ASN A 15 -10.31 0.15 5.95
N GLU A 16 -11.48 -0.48 5.87
CA GLU A 16 -12.28 -0.50 4.64
C GLU A 16 -12.75 0.89 4.20
N GLU A 17 -13.20 1.70 5.15
CA GLU A 17 -13.66 3.07 4.85
C GLU A 17 -12.54 3.91 4.25
N TYR A 18 -11.35 3.79 4.83
CA TYR A 18 -10.16 4.48 4.32
C TYR A 18 -9.78 3.98 2.93
N LEU A 19 -9.76 2.66 2.73
CA LEU A 19 -9.46 2.06 1.44
C LEU A 19 -10.35 2.64 0.34
N ARG A 20 -11.66 2.65 0.58
CA ARG A 20 -12.63 3.12 -0.41
C ARG A 20 -12.48 4.62 -0.69
N LYS A 21 -12.09 5.37 0.31
CA LYS A 21 -11.94 6.83 0.16
C LYS A 21 -10.71 7.20 -0.64
N VAL A 22 -9.56 6.58 -0.35
CA VAL A 22 -8.28 7.05 -0.89
C VAL A 22 -7.76 6.27 -2.09
N LEU A 23 -8.19 5.03 -2.28
CA LEU A 23 -7.64 4.18 -3.32
C LEU A 23 -7.68 4.80 -4.71
N PRO A 24 -8.76 5.50 -5.13
CA PRO A 24 -8.79 6.13 -6.46
C PRO A 24 -7.73 7.21 -6.68
N PHE A 25 -7.14 7.73 -5.62
CA PHE A 25 -6.20 8.86 -5.70
C PHE A 25 -4.74 8.44 -5.56
N ILE A 26 -4.48 7.17 -5.23
CA ILE A 26 -3.11 6.69 -5.00
C ILE A 26 -2.64 5.94 -6.25
N GLU A 27 -1.44 6.29 -6.72
CA GLU A 27 -0.79 5.59 -7.82
C GLU A 27 0.38 4.76 -7.28
N PRO A 28 0.69 3.60 -7.88
CA PRO A 28 1.82 2.78 -7.41
C PRO A 28 3.14 3.55 -7.37
N ASP A 29 3.36 4.44 -8.33
CA ASP A 29 4.60 5.20 -8.43
C ASP A 29 4.78 6.23 -7.31
N TYR A 30 3.74 6.50 -6.51
CA TYR A 30 3.88 7.37 -5.36
C TYR A 30 4.73 6.72 -4.28
N PHE A 31 4.79 5.38 -4.24
CA PHE A 31 5.65 4.65 -3.31
C PHE A 31 7.05 4.55 -3.90
N ASN A 32 8.02 5.12 -3.21
CA ASN A 32 9.40 5.11 -3.67
C ASN A 32 10.07 3.73 -3.46
N ASP A 33 9.65 3.01 -2.44
CA ASP A 33 10.16 1.67 -2.14
C ASP A 33 9.47 0.64 -3.02
N ARG A 34 10.26 -0.18 -3.71
CA ARG A 34 9.72 -1.19 -4.63
C ARG A 34 8.85 -2.23 -3.92
N ASN A 35 9.23 -2.64 -2.73
CA ASN A 35 8.46 -3.63 -1.98
C ASN A 35 7.09 -3.09 -1.61
N GLU A 36 7.03 -1.84 -1.17
CA GLU A 36 5.77 -1.17 -0.87
C GLU A 36 4.91 -1.01 -2.11
N ARG A 37 5.52 -0.69 -3.24
CA ARG A 37 4.82 -0.57 -4.52
C ARG A 37 4.17 -1.89 -4.92
N VAL A 38 4.89 -2.99 -4.79
CA VAL A 38 4.35 -4.32 -5.11
C VAL A 38 3.17 -4.66 -4.20
N VAL A 39 3.31 -4.42 -2.90
CA VAL A 39 2.22 -4.66 -1.95
C VAL A 39 0.99 -3.83 -2.33
N PHE A 40 1.18 -2.56 -2.63
CA PHE A 40 0.08 -1.69 -3.04
C PHE A 40 -0.61 -2.19 -4.30
N GLU A 41 0.15 -2.64 -5.29
CA GLU A 41 -0.43 -3.17 -6.53
C GLU A 41 -1.36 -4.36 -6.26
N HIS A 42 -0.96 -5.26 -5.36
CA HIS A 42 -1.79 -6.40 -4.98
C HIS A 42 -3.03 -5.97 -4.20
N ILE A 43 -2.90 -4.98 -3.32
CA ILE A 43 -4.04 -4.42 -2.60
C ILE A 43 -5.08 -3.87 -3.58
N THR A 44 -4.62 -3.08 -4.56
CA THR A 44 -5.48 -2.46 -5.57
C THR A 44 -6.19 -3.51 -6.42
N LYS A 45 -5.44 -4.49 -6.91
CA LYS A 45 -5.97 -5.55 -7.74
C LYS A 45 -7.05 -6.35 -7.00
N TYR A 46 -6.77 -6.72 -5.76
CA TYR A 46 -7.72 -7.49 -4.95
C TYR A 46 -8.99 -6.68 -4.68
N ALA A 47 -8.84 -5.41 -4.29
CA ALA A 47 -9.99 -4.56 -4.03
C ALA A 47 -10.87 -4.40 -5.28
N SER A 48 -10.25 -4.29 -6.45
CA SER A 48 -10.98 -4.18 -7.71
C SER A 48 -11.72 -5.46 -8.08
N GLU A 49 -11.11 -6.62 -7.85
CA GLU A 49 -11.69 -7.91 -8.20
C GLU A 49 -12.76 -8.38 -7.21
N TYR A 50 -12.52 -8.18 -5.92
CA TYR A 50 -13.36 -8.76 -4.87
C TYR A 50 -14.12 -7.73 -4.04
N ASN A 51 -13.89 -6.44 -4.28
CA ASN A 51 -14.57 -5.34 -3.60
C ASN A 51 -14.47 -5.47 -2.07
N SER A 52 -13.30 -5.87 -1.57
CA SER A 52 -13.08 -6.04 -0.14
C SER A 52 -11.62 -5.88 0.22
N LEU A 53 -11.34 -5.86 1.54
CA LEU A 53 -9.97 -5.77 2.05
C LEU A 53 -9.22 -7.07 1.81
N ILE A 54 -7.97 -6.95 1.37
CA ILE A 54 -7.07 -8.10 1.26
C ILE A 54 -6.51 -8.41 2.66
N THR A 55 -6.27 -9.70 2.94
CA THR A 55 -5.60 -10.11 4.17
C THR A 55 -4.11 -10.28 3.93
N LYS A 56 -3.32 -10.26 5.02
CA LYS A 56 -1.88 -10.52 4.93
C LYS A 56 -1.61 -11.90 4.33
N GLU A 57 -2.41 -12.88 4.72
CA GLU A 57 -2.26 -14.25 4.21
C GLU A 57 -2.43 -14.29 2.70
N VAL A 58 -3.45 -13.63 2.18
CA VAL A 58 -3.69 -13.59 0.73
C VAL A 58 -2.57 -12.84 0.03
N LEU A 59 -2.11 -11.72 0.60
CA LEU A 59 -0.96 -10.98 0.06
C LEU A 59 0.25 -11.90 -0.09
N GLN A 60 0.57 -12.67 0.95
CA GLN A 60 1.72 -13.57 0.93
C GLN A 60 1.58 -14.64 -0.13
N ILE A 61 0.39 -15.23 -0.26
CA ILE A 61 0.14 -16.26 -1.25
C ILE A 61 0.27 -15.72 -2.67
N GLU A 62 -0.31 -14.55 -2.94
CA GLU A 62 -0.26 -13.95 -4.28
C GLU A 62 1.16 -13.57 -4.68
N ILE A 63 1.94 -13.04 -3.74
CA ILE A 63 3.32 -12.65 -4.02
C ILE A 63 4.18 -13.89 -4.25
N GLU A 64 3.97 -14.95 -3.47
CA GLU A 64 4.69 -16.21 -3.64
C GLU A 64 4.40 -16.85 -4.99
N ASP A 65 3.22 -16.62 -5.55
CA ASP A 65 2.81 -17.15 -6.84
C ASP A 65 3.43 -16.39 -8.03
N ARG A 66 4.03 -15.25 -7.79
CA ARG A 66 4.63 -14.46 -8.87
C ARG A 66 5.90 -15.12 -9.39
N ARG A 67 6.07 -15.11 -10.71
CA ARG A 67 7.24 -15.70 -11.38
C ARG A 67 8.25 -14.67 -11.84
N ASP A 68 7.90 -13.40 -11.71
CA ASP A 68 8.73 -12.28 -12.17
C ASP A 68 9.64 -11.72 -11.08
N ILE A 69 9.64 -12.34 -9.88
CA ILE A 69 10.47 -11.91 -8.76
C ILE A 69 11.27 -13.11 -8.20
N THR A 70 12.42 -12.79 -7.62
CA THR A 70 13.31 -13.82 -7.05
C THR A 70 12.85 -14.22 -5.65
N GLN A 71 13.40 -15.33 -5.15
CA GLN A 71 13.12 -15.78 -3.78
C GLN A 71 13.57 -14.73 -2.74
N ASP A 72 14.68 -14.06 -3.00
CA ASP A 72 15.15 -13.00 -2.09
C ASP A 72 14.20 -11.82 -2.08
N GLU A 73 13.66 -11.45 -3.25
CA GLU A 73 12.67 -10.40 -3.34
C GLU A 73 11.39 -10.77 -2.60
N VAL A 74 10.95 -12.02 -2.71
CA VAL A 74 9.78 -12.53 -1.97
C VAL A 74 9.99 -12.37 -0.47
N LYS A 75 11.17 -12.74 0.04
CA LYS A 75 11.48 -12.60 1.47
C LYS A 75 11.43 -11.15 1.92
N ASN A 76 11.97 -10.24 1.11
CA ASN A 76 11.97 -8.82 1.44
C ASN A 76 10.55 -8.26 1.48
N ILE A 77 9.71 -8.67 0.52
CA ILE A 77 8.31 -8.23 0.48
C ILE A 77 7.54 -8.81 1.67
N TYR A 78 7.82 -10.06 2.07
CA TYR A 78 7.22 -10.65 3.27
C TYR A 78 7.56 -9.82 4.51
N GLY A 79 8.80 -9.32 4.60
CA GLY A 79 9.20 -8.43 5.69
C GLY A 79 8.34 -7.18 5.74
N THR A 80 8.09 -6.58 4.58
CA THR A 80 7.22 -5.40 4.47
C THR A 80 5.79 -5.74 4.91
N ILE A 81 5.24 -6.85 4.45
CA ILE A 81 3.89 -7.28 4.82
C ILE A 81 3.78 -7.54 6.33
N ASN A 82 4.76 -8.21 6.91
CA ASN A 82 4.73 -8.57 8.33
C ASN A 82 4.77 -7.35 9.24
N GLU A 83 5.30 -6.24 8.76
CA GLU A 83 5.32 -4.99 9.52
C GLU A 83 3.98 -4.26 9.53
N LEU A 84 3.03 -4.67 8.69
CA LEU A 84 1.72 -4.04 8.60
C LEU A 84 0.82 -4.56 9.71
N GLU A 85 0.71 -3.81 10.78
CA GLU A 85 -0.10 -4.18 11.95
C GLU A 85 -1.36 -3.31 12.02
N ASP A 86 -2.40 -3.88 12.63
CA ASP A 86 -3.67 -3.16 12.82
C ASP A 86 -3.53 -2.18 13.98
N ILE A 87 -3.01 -1.00 13.67
CA ILE A 87 -2.82 0.08 14.63
C ILE A 87 -3.85 1.16 14.37
N GLU A 88 -4.62 1.51 15.39
CA GLU A 88 -5.65 2.54 15.27
C GLU A 88 -5.03 3.90 14.94
N CYS A 89 -5.69 4.62 14.03
CA CYS A 89 -5.25 5.92 13.58
C CYS A 89 -6.49 6.83 13.41
N ASP A 90 -6.35 8.10 13.77
CA ASP A 90 -7.43 9.07 13.56
C ASP A 90 -7.74 9.17 12.06
N PHE A 91 -8.97 8.89 11.70
CA PHE A 91 -9.40 8.81 10.30
C PHE A 91 -9.28 10.13 9.57
N GLU A 92 -9.70 11.23 10.22
CA GLU A 92 -9.64 12.55 9.59
C GLU A 92 -8.20 12.99 9.34
N TRP A 93 -7.34 12.84 10.35
CA TRP A 93 -5.90 13.14 10.20
C TRP A 93 -5.28 12.31 9.09
N LEU A 94 -5.58 11.01 9.09
CA LEU A 94 -5.03 10.08 8.11
C LEU A 94 -5.47 10.45 6.69
N SER A 95 -6.74 10.77 6.51
CA SER A 95 -7.28 11.16 5.20
C SER A 95 -6.62 12.45 4.70
N ASP A 96 -6.50 13.45 5.56
CA ASP A 96 -5.88 14.72 5.20
C ASP A 96 -4.39 14.54 4.87
N THR A 97 -3.70 13.74 5.67
CA THR A 97 -2.27 13.47 5.48
C THR A 97 -2.02 12.68 4.20
N THR A 98 -2.89 11.73 3.90
CA THR A 98 -2.81 10.95 2.66
C THR A 98 -3.02 11.84 1.44
N GLU A 99 -4.00 12.74 1.49
CA GLU A 99 -4.25 13.68 0.41
C GLU A 99 -3.02 14.57 0.15
N LYS A 100 -2.43 15.08 1.21
CA LYS A 100 -1.20 15.89 1.08
C LYS A 100 -0.06 15.07 0.49
N TRP A 101 0.12 13.84 0.96
CA TRP A 101 1.16 12.95 0.45
C TRP A 101 0.97 12.66 -1.04
N CYS A 102 -0.24 12.35 -1.47
CA CYS A 102 -0.55 12.11 -2.89
C CYS A 102 -0.22 13.33 -3.74
N ARG A 103 -0.62 14.52 -3.29
CA ARG A 103 -0.36 15.77 -3.99
C ARG A 103 1.15 16.04 -4.10
N ASP A 104 1.88 15.88 -3.00
CA ASP A 104 3.31 16.10 -2.97
C ASP A 104 4.03 15.11 -3.89
N ARG A 105 3.63 13.84 -3.89
CA ARG A 105 4.22 12.84 -4.76
C ARG A 105 3.91 13.08 -6.24
N ALA A 106 2.69 13.48 -6.54
CA ALA A 106 2.31 13.80 -7.93
C ALA A 106 3.15 14.96 -8.47
N ILE A 107 3.35 16.00 -7.66
CA ILE A 107 4.18 17.14 -8.04
C ILE A 107 5.63 16.71 -8.24
N TYR A 108 6.17 15.93 -7.29
CA TYR A 108 7.54 15.44 -7.38
C TYR A 108 7.77 14.64 -8.67
N LEU A 109 6.88 13.71 -8.98
CA LEU A 109 7.03 12.88 -10.18
C LEU A 109 6.91 13.70 -11.46
N ALA A 110 6.02 14.70 -11.48
CA ALA A 110 5.88 15.59 -12.64
C ALA A 110 7.17 16.39 -12.89
N LEU A 111 7.85 16.81 -11.83
CA LEU A 111 9.11 17.54 -11.95
C LEU A 111 10.29 16.67 -12.41
N MET A 112 10.18 15.36 -12.19
CA MET A 112 11.23 14.42 -12.54
C MET A 112 11.12 13.86 -13.97
N GLU A 113 10.06 14.16 -14.67
CA GLU A 113 9.86 13.76 -16.07
C GLU A 113 10.76 14.53 -17.03
#